data_e9c104652646be0315e2f2ff0ccc98b4
#
_entry.id   e9c104652646be0315e2f2ff0ccc98b4
#
_cell.length_a   1.000
_cell.length_b   1.000
_cell.length_c   1.000
_cell.angle_alpha   90.00
_cell.angle_beta   90.00
_cell.angle_gamma   90.00
#
_symmetry.space_group_name_H-M   'P 1'
#
loop_
_entity.id
_entity.type
_entity.pdbx_description
1 polymer ?
#
loop_
_entity_poly.entity_id
_entity_poly.type
_entity_poly.pdbx_seq_one_letter_code
_entity_poly.pdbx_strand_id
1 'polypeptide(L)'
;MQDPTPDEGGIIKKYWFQEWEYQDPPDCEFILQTYDTAFSVKTSADYSVIQTWGIFQHLNVDSGGGEHLVSHLILLSNKRERLEYPELRSTAQEMYDIYEPDVVIVEKKASGQSLIQDLRRAGLPVLEYNPDRDKVSRVNASTPILESGRVWIPNKPFAMDLVNEASAFPNATYDD
;
A
#
# COMPACT_ATOMS: atom_id res chain seq x y z
N MET A 1 14.39 29.71 -2.85
CA MET A 1 13.96 29.06 -1.60
C MET A 1 12.44 29.11 -1.59
N GLN A 2 11.78 28.00 -1.91
CA GLN A 2 10.34 27.88 -1.67
C GLN A 2 10.19 27.30 -0.25
N ASP A 3 9.58 28.08 0.64
CA ASP A 3 9.15 27.59 1.94
C ASP A 3 8.22 26.39 1.71
N PRO A 4 8.44 25.25 2.39
CA PRO A 4 7.47 24.16 2.37
C PRO A 4 6.20 24.71 3.00
N THR A 5 5.12 24.75 2.23
CA THR A 5 3.77 25.00 2.75
C THR A 5 3.53 24.00 3.88
N PRO A 6 3.12 24.44 5.08
CA PRO A 6 2.83 23.52 6.16
C PRO A 6 1.77 22.51 5.70
N ASP A 7 1.99 21.22 5.93
CA ASP A 7 0.99 20.17 5.74
C ASP A 7 -0.14 20.38 6.77
N GLU A 8 -0.98 21.41 6.51
CA GLU A 8 -2.08 21.75 7.41
C GLU A 8 -3.20 20.73 7.28
N GLY A 9 -3.28 19.82 8.23
CA GLY A 9 -4.47 19.07 8.55
C GLY A 9 -4.50 17.58 8.26
N GLY A 10 -3.57 17.00 7.51
CA GLY A 10 -3.53 15.55 7.30
C GLY A 10 -3.02 14.77 8.52
N ILE A 11 -3.54 13.55 8.74
CA ILE A 11 -3.10 12.66 9.82
C ILE A 11 -1.68 12.16 9.54
N ILE A 12 -1.40 11.78 8.29
CA ILE A 12 -0.10 11.29 7.83
C ILE A 12 0.72 12.47 7.30
N LYS A 13 2.00 12.53 7.69
CA LYS A 13 2.91 13.57 7.23
C LYS A 13 3.82 13.07 6.13
N LYS A 14 4.02 13.85 5.06
CA LYS A 14 4.88 13.48 3.92
C LYS A 14 6.30 13.14 4.35
N TYR A 15 6.86 13.89 5.30
CA TYR A 15 8.22 13.69 5.79
C TYR A 15 8.42 12.43 6.65
N TRP A 16 7.38 11.68 6.95
CA TRP A 16 7.48 10.38 7.61
C TRP A 16 7.92 9.28 6.64
N PHE A 17 7.67 9.46 5.34
CA PHE A 17 8.13 8.53 4.33
C PHE A 17 9.60 8.75 4.03
N GLN A 18 10.36 7.66 3.97
CA GLN A 18 11.76 7.66 3.59
C GLN A 18 11.88 7.44 2.09
N GLU A 19 12.78 8.17 1.43
CA GLU A 19 13.02 8.00 -0.01
C GLU A 19 14.08 6.92 -0.23
N TRP A 20 13.75 5.94 -1.10
CA TRP A 20 14.69 4.93 -1.57
C TRP A 20 15.42 5.43 -2.81
N GLU A 21 16.69 5.77 -2.68
CA GLU A 21 17.48 6.43 -3.72
C GLU A 21 18.06 5.47 -4.77
N TYR A 22 18.03 4.16 -4.48
CA TYR A 22 18.59 3.15 -5.39
C TYR A 22 17.57 2.77 -6.47
N GLN A 23 18.09 2.34 -7.64
CA GLN A 23 17.25 1.91 -8.76
C GLN A 23 16.48 0.63 -8.45
N ASP A 24 17.16 -0.34 -7.85
CA ASP A 24 16.57 -1.62 -7.47
C ASP A 24 16.11 -1.58 -6.00
N PRO A 25 15.00 -2.25 -5.67
CA PRO A 25 14.54 -2.36 -4.29
C PRO A 25 15.54 -3.20 -3.46
N PRO A 26 15.50 -3.09 -2.12
CA PRO A 26 16.28 -3.97 -1.26
C PRO A 26 15.81 -5.42 -1.38
N ASP A 27 16.65 -6.37 -0.98
CA ASP A 27 16.25 -7.75 -0.81
C ASP A 27 15.16 -7.85 0.27
N CYS A 28 13.96 -8.23 -0.15
CA CYS A 28 12.82 -8.37 0.74
C CYS A 28 12.68 -9.81 1.21
N GLU A 29 12.56 -10.01 2.51
CA GLU A 29 12.34 -11.34 3.12
C GLU A 29 10.87 -11.76 3.14
N PHE A 30 9.96 -10.82 2.87
CA PHE A 30 8.53 -11.06 2.78
C PHE A 30 7.88 -10.05 1.83
N ILE A 31 7.02 -10.50 0.95
CA ILE A 31 6.27 -9.65 0.03
C ILE A 31 4.78 -9.83 0.27
N LEU A 32 4.06 -8.71 0.39
CA LEU A 32 2.61 -8.71 0.53
C LEU A 32 1.96 -7.85 -0.54
N GLN A 33 0.80 -8.27 -1.01
CA GLN A 33 -0.07 -7.46 -1.86
C GLN A 33 -1.37 -7.16 -1.15
N THR A 34 -1.86 -5.93 -1.31
CA THR A 34 -3.16 -5.51 -0.81
C THR A 34 -4.05 -5.10 -1.97
N TYR A 35 -5.32 -5.49 -1.89
CA TYR A 35 -6.33 -5.23 -2.91
C TYR A 35 -7.51 -4.49 -2.31
N ASP A 36 -7.69 -3.24 -2.70
CA ASP A 36 -8.93 -2.50 -2.52
C ASP A 36 -9.68 -2.49 -3.85
N THR A 37 -10.76 -3.26 -3.94
CA THR A 37 -11.45 -3.49 -5.19
C THR A 37 -12.72 -2.69 -5.27
N ALA A 38 -12.88 -1.99 -6.38
CA ALA A 38 -14.12 -1.37 -6.75
C ALA A 38 -14.50 -1.84 -8.16
N PHE A 39 -15.55 -2.62 -8.28
CA PHE A 39 -16.20 -2.82 -9.57
C PHE A 39 -17.70 -2.63 -9.42
N SER A 40 -18.28 -1.92 -10.34
CA SER A 40 -19.70 -1.64 -10.39
C SER A 40 -20.26 -2.11 -11.73
N VAL A 41 -21.42 -2.71 -11.70
CA VAL A 41 -22.22 -3.02 -12.90
C VAL A 41 -22.75 -1.71 -13.55
N LYS A 42 -22.56 -0.57 -12.87
CA LYS A 42 -22.97 0.77 -13.33
C LYS A 42 -21.74 1.52 -13.86
N THR A 43 -21.95 2.28 -14.91
CA THR A 43 -21.02 2.99 -15.79
C THR A 43 -20.04 4.01 -15.18
N SER A 44 -19.93 4.12 -13.86
CA SER A 44 -18.90 4.90 -13.16
C SER A 44 -18.14 3.95 -12.24
N ALA A 45 -17.23 3.16 -12.81
CA ALA A 45 -16.40 2.29 -12.02
C ALA A 45 -15.43 3.15 -11.19
N ASP A 46 -15.48 2.97 -9.88
CA ASP A 46 -14.46 3.47 -8.96
C ASP A 46 -13.12 2.78 -9.24
N TYR A 47 -12.03 3.34 -8.74
CA TYR A 47 -10.71 2.75 -8.95
C TYR A 47 -10.52 1.51 -8.10
N SER A 48 -9.98 0.46 -8.71
CA SER A 48 -9.35 -0.64 -7.96
C SER A 48 -7.88 -0.32 -7.74
N VAL A 49 -7.40 -0.57 -6.53
CA VAL A 49 -6.01 -0.31 -6.13
C VAL A 49 -5.35 -1.61 -5.71
N ILE A 50 -4.20 -1.91 -6.34
CA ILE A 50 -3.35 -3.04 -5.99
C ILE A 50 -2.00 -2.48 -5.56
N GLN A 51 -1.63 -2.72 -4.31
CA GLN A 51 -0.33 -2.31 -3.78
C GLN A 51 0.52 -3.53 -3.47
N THR A 52 1.79 -3.46 -3.83
CA THR A 52 2.78 -4.47 -3.47
C THR A 52 3.82 -3.84 -2.55
N TRP A 53 4.02 -4.45 -1.39
CA TRP A 53 4.95 -4.02 -0.37
C TRP A 53 5.96 -5.11 -0.06
N GLY A 54 7.21 -4.72 0.12
CA GLY A 54 8.26 -5.61 0.62
C GLY A 54 8.62 -5.31 2.07
N ILE A 55 8.94 -6.34 2.84
CA ILE A 55 9.52 -6.22 4.17
C ILE A 55 11.00 -6.56 4.05
N PHE A 56 11.86 -5.68 4.54
CA PHE A 56 13.31 -5.86 4.52
C PHE A 56 13.94 -5.44 5.84
N GLN A 57 15.12 -5.93 6.14
CA GLN A 57 15.87 -5.56 7.33
C GLN A 57 16.73 -4.32 7.05
N HIS A 58 16.62 -3.34 7.92
CA HIS A 58 17.43 -2.12 7.89
C HIS A 58 18.19 -1.95 9.20
N LEU A 59 19.45 -1.53 9.11
CA LEU A 59 20.26 -1.28 10.28
C LEU A 59 19.88 0.04 10.94
N ASN A 60 19.38 -0.04 12.15
CA ASN A 60 19.08 1.13 12.96
C ASN A 60 20.15 1.29 14.05
N VAL A 61 20.50 2.53 14.34
CA VAL A 61 21.42 2.89 15.43
C VAL A 61 20.60 3.53 16.54
N ASP A 62 20.65 2.97 17.73
CA ASP A 62 19.96 3.54 18.91
C ASP A 62 20.73 4.76 19.47
N SER A 63 20.12 5.45 20.42
CA SER A 63 20.70 6.64 21.08
C SER A 63 21.99 6.35 21.86
N GLY A 64 22.29 5.09 22.16
CA GLY A 64 23.52 4.64 22.81
C GLY A 64 24.60 4.17 21.84
N GLY A 65 24.35 4.24 20.52
CA GLY A 65 25.24 3.78 19.47
C GLY A 65 25.18 2.26 19.23
N GLY A 66 24.21 1.56 19.81
CA GLY A 66 23.96 0.14 19.54
C GLY A 66 23.31 -0.04 18.17
N GLU A 67 23.86 -0.97 17.38
CA GLU A 67 23.34 -1.32 16.05
C GLU A 67 22.43 -2.54 16.14
N HIS A 68 21.25 -2.48 15.52
CA HIS A 68 20.33 -3.61 15.43
C HIS A 68 19.52 -3.57 14.15
N LEU A 69 19.17 -4.75 13.64
CA LEU A 69 18.31 -4.87 12.46
C LEU A 69 16.85 -4.73 12.86
N VAL A 70 16.12 -3.93 12.10
CA VAL A 70 14.70 -3.68 12.28
C VAL A 70 13.98 -3.87 10.96
N SER A 71 12.81 -4.48 10.99
CA SER A 71 11.98 -4.65 9.80
C SER A 71 11.41 -3.33 9.35
N HIS A 72 11.62 -3.00 8.09
CA HIS A 72 11.10 -1.84 7.38
C HIS A 72 10.22 -2.28 6.23
N LEU A 73 9.36 -1.38 5.77
CA LEU A 73 8.48 -1.57 4.61
C LEU A 73 8.97 -0.74 3.44
N ILE A 74 8.91 -1.28 2.24
CA ILE A 74 9.12 -0.53 0.99
C ILE A 74 7.98 -0.77 0.02
N LEU A 75 7.49 0.31 -0.60
CA LEU A 75 6.52 0.22 -1.67
C LEU A 75 7.20 -0.25 -2.96
N LEU A 76 6.79 -1.40 -3.48
CA LEU A 76 7.33 -1.96 -4.73
C LEU A 76 6.48 -1.58 -5.94
N SER A 77 5.15 -1.49 -5.76
CA SER A 77 4.20 -1.13 -6.79
C SER A 77 2.92 -0.53 -6.20
N ASN A 78 2.31 0.39 -6.94
CA ASN A 78 0.98 0.93 -6.65
C ASN A 78 0.22 1.07 -7.97
N LYS A 79 -0.62 0.10 -8.28
CA LYS A 79 -1.43 0.07 -9.50
C LYS A 79 -2.85 0.52 -9.17
N ARG A 80 -3.27 1.63 -9.76
CA ARG A 80 -4.59 2.22 -9.58
C ARG A 80 -5.27 2.35 -10.94
N GLU A 81 -6.27 1.54 -11.18
CA GLU A 81 -6.94 1.47 -12.48
C GLU A 81 -8.46 1.24 -12.30
N ARG A 82 -9.22 1.70 -13.28
CA ARG A 82 -10.64 1.35 -13.41
C ARG A 82 -10.73 0.07 -14.21
N LEU A 83 -11.07 -1.02 -13.53
CA LEU A 83 -11.08 -2.35 -14.11
C LEU A 83 -12.46 -2.98 -13.97
N GLU A 84 -12.95 -3.60 -15.03
CA GLU A 84 -14.04 -4.55 -14.92
C GLU A 84 -13.56 -5.86 -14.30
N TYR A 85 -14.46 -6.69 -13.80
CA TYR A 85 -14.08 -7.89 -13.05
C TYR A 85 -13.15 -8.85 -13.82
N PRO A 86 -13.36 -9.15 -15.13
CA PRO A 86 -12.43 -10.01 -15.86
C PRO A 86 -11.01 -9.43 -15.96
N GLU A 87 -10.91 -8.10 -16.13
CA GLU A 87 -9.64 -7.38 -16.18
C GLU A 87 -8.97 -7.36 -14.80
N LEU A 88 -9.73 -7.09 -13.73
CA LEU A 88 -9.24 -7.11 -12.36
C LEU A 88 -8.64 -8.48 -12.02
N ARG A 89 -9.32 -9.57 -12.38
CA ARG A 89 -8.83 -10.94 -12.16
C ARG A 89 -7.53 -11.21 -12.93
N SER A 90 -7.48 -10.80 -14.21
CA SER A 90 -6.29 -10.95 -15.03
C SER A 90 -5.10 -10.13 -14.49
N THR A 91 -5.37 -8.89 -14.11
CA THR A 91 -4.37 -8.00 -13.49
C THR A 91 -3.86 -8.56 -12.17
N ALA A 92 -4.75 -9.12 -11.34
CA ALA A 92 -4.35 -9.73 -10.07
C ALA A 92 -3.41 -10.93 -10.29
N GLN A 93 -3.69 -11.78 -11.30
CA GLN A 93 -2.80 -12.88 -11.65
C GLN A 93 -1.45 -12.38 -12.17
N GLU A 94 -1.45 -11.38 -13.06
CA GLU A 94 -0.23 -10.75 -13.57
C GLU A 94 0.64 -10.18 -12.44
N MET A 95 0.03 -9.43 -11.51
CA MET A 95 0.75 -8.84 -10.38
C MET A 95 1.30 -9.91 -9.43
N TYR A 96 0.57 -11.01 -9.27
CA TYR A 96 1.06 -12.16 -8.52
C TYR A 96 2.27 -12.82 -9.18
N ASP A 97 2.21 -13.04 -10.49
CA ASP A 97 3.28 -13.69 -11.25
C ASP A 97 4.56 -12.83 -11.30
N ILE A 98 4.42 -11.49 -11.27
CA ILE A 98 5.56 -10.55 -11.27
C ILE A 98 6.26 -10.50 -9.91
N TYR A 99 5.50 -10.44 -8.83
CA TYR A 99 6.05 -10.16 -7.49
C TYR A 99 6.12 -11.38 -6.58
N GLU A 100 5.47 -12.48 -6.93
CA GLU A 100 5.41 -13.73 -6.15
C GLU A 100 5.17 -13.50 -4.64
N PRO A 101 4.09 -12.75 -4.27
CA PRO A 101 3.88 -12.36 -2.88
C PRO A 101 3.60 -13.57 -1.98
N ASP A 102 4.12 -13.49 -0.76
CA ASP A 102 3.87 -14.49 0.30
C ASP A 102 2.41 -14.47 0.79
N VAL A 103 1.76 -13.30 0.67
CA VAL A 103 0.34 -13.14 1.01
C VAL A 103 -0.33 -12.10 0.12
N VAL A 104 -1.57 -12.40 -0.25
CA VAL A 104 -2.49 -11.50 -0.97
C VAL A 104 -3.63 -11.15 -0.04
N ILE A 105 -3.73 -9.89 0.37
CA ILE A 105 -4.76 -9.40 1.29
C ILE A 105 -5.85 -8.70 0.47
N VAL A 106 -7.08 -9.20 0.53
CA VAL A 106 -8.22 -8.62 -0.19
C VAL A 106 -9.28 -8.16 0.80
N GLU A 107 -9.70 -6.89 0.70
CA GLU A 107 -10.77 -6.37 1.53
C GLU A 107 -12.09 -7.05 1.18
N LYS A 108 -12.80 -7.55 2.20
CA LYS A 108 -14.10 -8.21 2.07
C LYS A 108 -15.22 -7.20 1.84
N LYS A 109 -15.29 -6.70 0.63
CA LYS A 109 -16.46 -5.96 0.09
C LYS A 109 -17.23 -6.87 -0.87
N ALA A 110 -18.41 -6.47 -1.27
CA ALA A 110 -19.17 -7.22 -2.28
C ALA A 110 -18.35 -7.47 -3.56
N SER A 111 -17.55 -6.49 -3.97
CA SER A 111 -16.62 -6.56 -5.10
C SER A 111 -15.44 -7.51 -4.86
N GLY A 112 -14.90 -7.56 -3.65
CA GLY A 112 -13.74 -8.40 -3.32
C GLY A 112 -14.08 -9.88 -3.16
N GLN A 113 -15.32 -10.22 -2.85
CA GLN A 113 -15.69 -11.61 -2.53
C GLN A 113 -15.52 -12.56 -3.71
N SER A 114 -15.91 -12.16 -4.91
CA SER A 114 -15.70 -12.97 -6.12
C SER A 114 -14.21 -13.11 -6.45
N LEU A 115 -13.46 -12.04 -6.31
CA LEU A 115 -12.00 -12.07 -6.51
C LEU A 115 -11.32 -13.02 -5.53
N ILE A 116 -11.65 -12.96 -4.24
CA ILE A 116 -11.12 -13.88 -3.21
C ILE A 116 -11.34 -15.34 -3.61
N GLN A 117 -12.55 -15.68 -4.08
CA GLN A 117 -12.86 -17.04 -4.48
C GLN A 117 -12.05 -17.50 -5.69
N ASP A 118 -11.93 -16.65 -6.71
CA ASP A 118 -11.22 -16.97 -7.94
C ASP A 118 -9.71 -17.09 -7.71
N LEU A 119 -9.12 -16.18 -6.96
CA LEU A 119 -7.68 -16.23 -6.63
C LEU A 119 -7.34 -17.45 -5.75
N ARG A 120 -8.20 -17.82 -4.79
CA ARG A 120 -8.03 -19.03 -4.00
C ARG A 120 -8.12 -20.29 -4.86
N ARG A 121 -9.05 -20.34 -5.82
CA ARG A 121 -9.14 -21.45 -6.79
C ARG A 121 -7.92 -21.56 -7.69
N ALA A 122 -7.30 -20.43 -8.01
CA ALA A 122 -6.04 -20.38 -8.74
C ALA A 122 -4.81 -20.75 -7.89
N GLY A 123 -4.99 -21.00 -6.58
CA GLY A 123 -3.94 -21.44 -5.67
C GLY A 123 -3.14 -20.30 -5.02
N LEU A 124 -3.59 -19.04 -5.14
CA LEU A 124 -2.90 -17.90 -4.53
C LEU A 124 -3.11 -17.87 -3.00
N PRO A 125 -2.13 -17.39 -2.22
CA PRO A 125 -2.18 -17.32 -0.76
C PRO A 125 -3.05 -16.14 -0.28
N VAL A 126 -4.37 -16.24 -0.47
CA VAL A 126 -5.31 -15.14 -0.21
C VAL A 126 -5.77 -15.11 1.24
N LEU A 127 -5.53 -13.99 1.90
CA LEU A 127 -6.07 -13.60 3.18
C LEU A 127 -7.21 -12.59 2.99
N GLU A 128 -8.35 -12.90 3.54
CA GLU A 128 -9.55 -12.06 3.56
C GLU A 128 -9.43 -11.04 4.71
N TYR A 129 -9.55 -9.75 4.41
CA TYR A 129 -9.55 -8.69 5.40
C TYR A 129 -10.94 -8.08 5.56
N ASN A 130 -11.45 -8.08 6.77
CA ASN A 130 -12.72 -7.44 7.11
C ASN A 130 -12.45 -6.25 8.05
N PRO A 131 -12.58 -4.99 7.55
CA PRO A 131 -12.34 -3.83 8.41
C PRO A 131 -13.33 -3.81 9.58
N ASP A 132 -12.80 -3.77 10.80
CA ASP A 132 -13.57 -3.71 12.04
C ASP A 132 -13.71 -2.29 12.62
N ARG A 133 -13.00 -1.32 12.01
CA ARG A 133 -12.94 0.07 12.46
C ARG A 133 -13.15 1.03 11.29
N ASP A 134 -13.56 2.25 11.62
CA ASP A 134 -13.64 3.34 10.65
C ASP A 134 -12.27 3.69 10.03
N LYS A 135 -12.28 4.36 8.89
CA LYS A 135 -11.08 4.69 8.13
C LYS A 135 -10.07 5.53 8.93
N VAL A 136 -10.55 6.53 9.69
CA VAL A 136 -9.68 7.39 10.52
C VAL A 136 -8.98 6.58 11.59
N SER A 137 -9.70 5.70 12.29
CA SER A 137 -9.13 4.83 13.33
C SER A 137 -8.06 3.88 12.74
N ARG A 138 -8.28 3.35 11.53
CA ARG A 138 -7.30 2.49 10.83
C ARG A 138 -6.05 3.27 10.43
N VAL A 139 -6.22 4.48 9.90
CA VAL A 139 -5.09 5.35 9.57
C VAL A 139 -4.28 5.70 10.81
N ASN A 140 -4.93 6.11 11.91
CA ASN A 140 -4.25 6.38 13.17
C ASN A 140 -3.46 5.16 13.70
N ALA A 141 -3.94 3.95 13.50
CA ALA A 141 -3.23 2.73 13.88
C ALA A 141 -1.94 2.50 13.08
N SER A 142 -1.83 3.05 11.87
CA SER A 142 -0.63 2.95 11.03
C SER A 142 0.41 4.07 11.28
N THR A 143 0.03 5.17 11.96
CA THR A 143 0.94 6.30 12.16
C THR A 143 2.24 5.94 12.89
N PRO A 144 2.29 5.05 13.91
CA PRO A 144 3.54 4.76 14.61
C PRO A 144 4.65 4.19 13.72
N ILE A 145 4.30 3.34 12.75
CA ILE A 145 5.31 2.79 11.83
C ILE A 145 5.79 3.85 10.83
N LEU A 146 4.90 4.72 10.36
CA LEU A 146 5.24 5.85 9.49
C LEU A 146 6.11 6.87 10.23
N GLU A 147 5.69 7.29 11.42
CA GLU A 147 6.37 8.27 12.28
C GLU A 147 7.77 7.81 12.69
N SER A 148 7.97 6.50 12.84
CA SER A 148 9.28 5.91 13.13
C SER A 148 10.24 5.89 11.93
N GLY A 149 9.84 6.38 10.74
CA GLY A 149 10.67 6.40 9.54
C GLY A 149 10.91 5.01 8.93
N ARG A 150 10.04 4.03 9.19
CA ARG A 150 10.20 2.66 8.71
C ARG A 150 9.43 2.35 7.42
N VAL A 151 8.87 3.36 6.77
CA VAL A 151 8.16 3.20 5.50
C VAL A 151 8.92 3.93 4.40
N TRP A 152 9.36 3.18 3.41
CA TRP A 152 10.17 3.65 2.29
C TRP A 152 9.37 3.66 1.00
N ILE A 153 9.66 4.62 0.16
CA ILE A 153 9.06 4.77 -1.16
C ILE A 153 10.14 4.97 -2.22
N PRO A 154 10.02 4.37 -3.40
CA PRO A 154 10.93 4.63 -4.51
C PRO A 154 10.65 6.03 -5.10
N ASN A 155 11.66 6.65 -5.69
CA ASN A 155 11.49 7.89 -6.46
C ASN A 155 10.82 7.57 -7.81
N LYS A 156 9.51 7.29 -7.77
CA LYS A 156 8.67 6.96 -8.94
C LYS A 156 7.31 7.66 -8.83
N PRO A 157 6.67 8.01 -9.96
CA PRO A 157 5.40 8.73 -9.94
C PRO A 157 4.31 8.07 -9.10
N PHE A 158 4.12 6.76 -9.23
CA PHE A 158 3.11 6.01 -8.48
C PHE A 158 3.27 6.09 -6.95
N ALA A 159 4.53 6.23 -6.47
CA ALA A 159 4.81 6.36 -5.06
C ALA A 159 4.50 7.77 -4.55
N MET A 160 4.79 8.78 -5.36
CA MET A 160 4.45 10.17 -5.04
C MET A 160 2.93 10.39 -5.01
N ASP A 161 2.19 9.75 -5.91
CA ASP A 161 0.73 9.76 -5.90
C ASP A 161 0.17 9.19 -4.59
N LEU A 162 0.69 8.05 -4.14
CA LEU A 162 0.32 7.44 -2.85
C LEU A 162 0.60 8.39 -1.67
N VAL A 163 1.79 9.00 -1.62
CA VAL A 163 2.18 9.91 -0.54
C VAL A 163 1.28 11.14 -0.50
N ASN A 164 0.97 11.70 -1.67
CA ASN A 164 0.08 12.85 -1.78
C ASN A 164 -1.33 12.52 -1.29
N GLU A 165 -1.88 11.38 -1.70
CA GLU A 165 -3.21 10.91 -1.28
C GLU A 165 -3.25 10.65 0.23
N ALA A 166 -2.29 9.87 0.75
CA ALA A 166 -2.19 9.55 2.17
C ALA A 166 -2.06 10.81 3.06
N SER A 167 -1.27 11.80 2.61
CA SER A 167 -1.04 13.04 3.37
C SER A 167 -2.22 14.01 3.31
N ALA A 168 -3.06 13.92 2.29
CA ALA A 168 -4.27 14.74 2.17
C ALA A 168 -5.43 14.21 3.04
N PHE A 169 -5.39 12.95 3.45
CA PHE A 169 -6.45 12.36 4.26
C PHE A 169 -6.50 12.97 5.69
N PRO A 170 -7.68 13.28 6.26
CA PRO A 170 -9.06 13.05 5.78
C PRO A 170 -9.65 14.18 4.93
N ASN A 171 -8.88 15.20 4.56
CA ASN A 171 -9.36 16.44 3.95
C ASN A 171 -9.38 16.40 2.41
N ALA A 172 -9.05 15.26 1.81
CA ALA A 172 -9.08 15.11 0.35
C ALA A 172 -10.52 15.18 -0.18
N THR A 173 -10.69 15.85 -1.33
CA THR A 173 -12.00 16.04 -1.99
C THR A 173 -12.52 14.73 -2.61
N TYR A 174 -11.67 13.72 -2.74
CA TYR A 174 -12.00 12.37 -3.20
C TYR A 174 -11.39 11.37 -2.22
N ASP A 175 -12.27 10.78 -1.44
CA ASP A 175 -11.96 9.78 -0.42
C ASP A 175 -12.31 8.39 -0.98
N ASP A 176 -11.55 7.96 -1.97
CA ASP A 176 -11.64 6.62 -2.56
C ASP A 176 -10.76 5.62 -1.84
#